data_f4f84f77f1b4a4bca0b899233768e22f
#
_entry.id   f4f84f77f1b4a4bca0b899233768e22f
#
_cell.length_a   1.000
_cell.length_b   1.000
_cell.length_c   1.000
_cell.angle_alpha   90.00
_cell.angle_beta   90.00
_cell.angle_gamma   90.00
#
_symmetry.space_group_name_H-M   'P 1'
#
loop_
_entity.id
_entity.type
_entity.pdbx_description
1 polymer ?
#
loop_
_entity_poly.entity_id
_entity_poly.type
_entity_poly.pdbx_seq_one_letter_code
_entity_poly.pdbx_strand_id
1 'polypeptide(L)'
;MSLTYSSMLELGTELIPFNLSNTVSKKHFSSDELDNSKPSLIMFICNHCPYVIHYHSEIKQIFHDYKDQINIVAISSNDIDNYPQDGPKEMHDLWEKLGLSFPYLFDETQTIAKAYKAECT
;
A
#
# COMPACT_ATOMS: atom_id res chain seq x y z
N MET A 1 20.46 -0.09 1.95
CA MET A 1 19.27 -0.68 2.63
C MET A 1 19.73 -1.42 3.87
N SER A 2 19.15 -1.13 4.99
CA SER A 2 19.47 -1.84 6.23
C SER A 2 18.68 -3.15 6.31
N LEU A 3 19.28 -4.15 6.96
CA LEU A 3 18.61 -5.41 7.23
C LEU A 3 17.61 -5.21 8.37
N THR A 4 16.32 -5.28 8.06
CA THR A 4 15.24 -5.13 9.03
C THR A 4 14.27 -6.30 8.88
N TYR A 5 14.05 -7.01 9.98
CA TYR A 5 13.11 -8.12 9.98
C TYR A 5 11.67 -7.63 10.13
N SER A 6 10.76 -8.28 9.43
CA SER A 6 9.33 -7.98 9.53
C SER A 6 8.77 -8.42 10.87
N SER A 7 7.86 -7.60 11.41
CA SER A 7 6.99 -7.99 12.51
C SER A 7 5.64 -8.33 11.91
N MET A 8 5.24 -9.60 11.99
CA MET A 8 3.99 -10.05 11.36
C MET A 8 2.83 -9.88 12.32
N LEU A 9 1.72 -9.34 11.82
CA LEU A 9 0.44 -9.41 12.51
C LEU A 9 -0.17 -10.80 12.29
N GLU A 10 -0.90 -11.29 13.29
CA GLU A 10 -1.59 -12.57 13.16
C GLU A 10 -2.69 -12.49 12.10
N LEU A 11 -2.88 -13.57 11.36
CA LEU A 11 -4.00 -13.70 10.44
C LEU A 11 -5.31 -13.60 11.22
N GLY A 12 -6.28 -12.89 10.65
CA GLY A 12 -7.55 -12.62 11.34
C GLY A 12 -7.52 -11.40 12.24
N THR A 13 -6.40 -10.68 12.31
CA THR A 13 -6.34 -9.39 13.02
C THR A 13 -7.35 -8.42 12.42
N GLU A 14 -8.10 -7.74 13.27
CA GLU A 14 -9.06 -6.74 12.82
C GLU A 14 -8.35 -5.57 12.09
N LEU A 15 -9.05 -5.06 11.09
CA LEU A 15 -8.57 -3.91 10.31
C LEU A 15 -8.39 -2.69 11.24
N ILE A 16 -7.19 -2.12 11.24
CA ILE A 16 -6.93 -0.87 11.95
C ILE A 16 -7.42 0.27 11.07
N PRO A 17 -8.34 1.13 11.55
CA PRO A 17 -8.91 2.21 10.72
C PRO A 17 -7.87 3.18 10.21
N PHE A 18 -8.07 3.64 8.97
CA PHE A 18 -7.23 4.68 8.37
C PHE A 18 -8.06 5.57 7.45
N ASN A 19 -7.57 6.78 7.23
CA ASN A 19 -8.10 7.73 6.26
C ASN A 19 -6.90 8.48 5.68
N LEU A 20 -6.52 8.13 4.46
CA LEU A 20 -5.31 8.62 3.82
C LEU A 20 -5.60 9.16 2.43
N SER A 21 -4.69 9.99 1.91
CA SER A 21 -4.76 10.45 0.54
C SER A 21 -4.55 9.29 -0.42
N ASN A 22 -5.51 9.09 -1.33
CA ASN A 22 -5.40 8.09 -2.38
C ASN A 22 -4.80 8.75 -3.63
N THR A 23 -3.59 8.36 -3.98
CA THR A 23 -2.88 8.93 -5.12
C THR A 23 -3.50 8.55 -6.47
N VAL A 24 -4.28 7.49 -6.51
CA VAL A 24 -4.95 7.02 -7.74
C VAL A 24 -6.13 7.93 -8.08
N SER A 25 -7.03 8.17 -7.12
CA SER A 25 -8.22 9.00 -7.31
C SER A 25 -7.98 10.48 -7.05
N LYS A 26 -6.87 10.82 -6.37
CA LYS A 26 -6.53 12.17 -5.88
C LYS A 26 -7.51 12.68 -4.81
N LYS A 27 -8.20 11.77 -4.13
CA LYS A 27 -9.15 12.05 -3.03
C LYS A 27 -8.72 11.23 -1.81
N HIS A 28 -9.28 11.56 -0.64
CA HIS A 28 -9.09 10.73 0.54
C HIS A 28 -9.79 9.40 0.39
N PHE A 29 -9.20 8.36 0.96
CA PHE A 29 -9.77 7.02 1.03
C PHE A 29 -9.81 6.58 2.49
N SER A 30 -11.00 6.22 2.96
CA SER A 30 -11.20 5.72 4.33
C SER A 30 -11.33 4.19 4.32
N SER A 31 -10.82 3.55 5.36
CA SER A 31 -11.02 2.11 5.55
C SER A 31 -12.49 1.71 5.62
N ASP A 32 -13.40 2.66 5.95
CA ASP A 32 -14.84 2.43 5.95
C ASP A 32 -15.40 2.14 4.54
N GLU A 33 -14.66 2.50 3.49
CA GLU A 33 -15.07 2.25 2.11
C GLU A 33 -14.78 0.82 1.66
N LEU A 34 -14.05 0.03 2.46
CA LEU A 34 -13.77 -1.37 2.17
C LEU A 34 -15.01 -2.24 2.42
N ASP A 35 -15.13 -3.30 1.65
CA ASP A 35 -16.23 -4.26 1.79
C ASP A 35 -15.98 -5.17 3.01
N ASN A 36 -16.77 -4.99 4.06
CA ASN A 36 -16.64 -5.74 5.31
C ASN A 36 -16.93 -7.25 5.16
N SER A 37 -17.55 -7.66 4.06
CA SER A 37 -17.82 -9.07 3.79
C SER A 37 -16.62 -9.83 3.23
N LYS A 38 -15.52 -9.12 2.94
CA LYS A 38 -14.31 -9.67 2.31
C LYS A 38 -13.09 -9.42 3.19
N PRO A 39 -12.11 -10.32 3.18
CA PRO A 39 -10.82 -10.03 3.81
C PRO A 39 -10.09 -8.94 3.07
N SER A 40 -9.15 -8.29 3.75
CA SER A 40 -8.37 -7.19 3.18
C SER A 40 -6.89 -7.54 3.14
N LEU A 41 -6.26 -7.32 2.00
CA LEU A 41 -4.81 -7.38 1.84
C LEU A 41 -4.28 -5.94 1.89
N ILE A 42 -3.52 -5.62 2.93
CA ILE A 42 -2.88 -4.32 3.10
C ILE A 42 -1.39 -4.50 2.88
N MET A 43 -0.82 -3.80 1.91
CA MET A 43 0.60 -3.89 1.56
C MET A 43 1.29 -2.56 1.85
N PHE A 44 2.37 -2.60 2.63
CA PHE A 44 3.24 -1.43 2.84
C PHE A 44 4.40 -1.52 1.87
N ILE A 45 4.37 -0.70 0.83
CA ILE A 45 5.34 -0.71 -0.26
C ILE A 45 5.76 0.72 -0.62
N CYS A 46 6.78 0.84 -1.47
CA CYS A 46 7.19 2.13 -2.02
C CYS A 46 7.64 1.95 -3.48
N ASN A 47 7.84 3.08 -4.17
CA ASN A 47 8.17 3.03 -5.60
C ASN A 47 9.62 2.61 -5.88
N HIS A 48 10.56 3.04 -5.02
CA HIS A 48 11.98 2.86 -5.32
C HIS A 48 12.59 1.57 -4.79
N CYS A 49 11.91 0.86 -3.90
CA CYS A 49 12.48 -0.35 -3.28
C CYS A 49 12.69 -1.44 -4.33
N PRO A 50 13.94 -1.92 -4.54
CA PRO A 50 14.22 -2.97 -5.53
C PRO A 50 13.41 -4.25 -5.31
N TYR A 51 13.14 -4.61 -4.08
CA TYR A 51 12.33 -5.79 -3.76
C TYR A 51 10.89 -5.62 -4.22
N VAL A 52 10.30 -4.43 -4.03
CA VAL A 52 8.95 -4.13 -4.50
C VAL A 52 8.90 -4.14 -6.03
N ILE A 53 9.88 -3.53 -6.67
CA ILE A 53 9.99 -3.52 -8.15
C ILE A 53 10.06 -4.95 -8.69
N HIS A 54 10.80 -5.82 -8.02
CA HIS A 54 10.91 -7.23 -8.39
C HIS A 54 9.54 -7.92 -8.37
N TYR A 55 8.64 -7.51 -7.47
CA TYR A 55 7.32 -8.11 -7.32
C TYR A 55 6.19 -7.39 -8.05
N HIS A 56 6.47 -6.39 -8.88
CA HIS A 56 5.43 -5.67 -9.62
C HIS A 56 4.53 -6.61 -10.42
N SER A 57 5.10 -7.60 -11.09
CA SER A 57 4.34 -8.58 -11.87
C SER A 57 3.44 -9.43 -10.98
N GLU A 58 3.90 -9.81 -9.79
CA GLU A 58 3.10 -10.58 -8.83
C GLU A 58 1.97 -9.74 -8.25
N ILE A 59 2.21 -8.46 -7.97
CA ILE A 59 1.17 -7.54 -7.49
C ILE A 59 0.08 -7.39 -8.54
N LYS A 60 0.45 -7.26 -9.80
CA LYS A 60 -0.50 -7.22 -10.92
C LYS A 60 -1.31 -8.52 -11.00
N GLN A 61 -0.66 -9.66 -10.82
CA GLN A 61 -1.30 -10.97 -10.88
C GLN A 61 -2.29 -11.15 -9.72
N ILE A 62 -1.89 -10.75 -8.51
CA ILE A 62 -2.78 -10.79 -7.33
C ILE A 62 -4.01 -9.93 -7.56
N PHE A 63 -3.83 -8.72 -8.06
CA PHE A 63 -4.94 -7.83 -8.38
C PHE A 63 -5.88 -8.47 -9.40
N HIS A 64 -5.32 -8.99 -10.48
CA HIS A 64 -6.11 -9.63 -11.54
C HIS A 64 -6.91 -10.83 -11.02
N ASP A 65 -6.28 -11.67 -10.19
CA ASP A 65 -6.89 -12.93 -9.75
C ASP A 65 -7.90 -12.74 -8.60
N TYR A 66 -7.70 -11.75 -7.74
CA TYR A 66 -8.43 -11.65 -6.47
C TYR A 66 -9.23 -10.36 -6.28
N LYS A 67 -9.21 -9.44 -7.22
CA LYS A 67 -9.87 -8.12 -7.07
C LYS A 67 -11.36 -8.20 -6.70
N ASP A 68 -12.04 -9.25 -7.09
CA ASP A 68 -13.45 -9.45 -6.81
C ASP A 68 -13.72 -10.25 -5.53
N GLN A 69 -12.67 -10.82 -4.94
CA GLN A 69 -12.75 -11.72 -3.79
C GLN A 69 -12.23 -11.10 -2.49
N ILE A 70 -11.31 -10.14 -2.58
CA ILE A 70 -10.70 -9.48 -1.43
C ILE A 70 -10.60 -7.98 -1.68
N ASN A 71 -10.47 -7.21 -0.60
CA ASN A 71 -10.07 -5.82 -0.69
C ASN A 71 -8.54 -5.77 -0.83
N ILE A 72 -8.03 -4.92 -1.72
CA ILE A 72 -6.58 -4.75 -1.92
C ILE A 72 -6.25 -3.27 -1.76
N VAL A 73 -5.30 -2.96 -0.88
CA VAL A 73 -4.83 -1.60 -0.61
C VAL A 73 -3.31 -1.63 -0.47
N ALA A 74 -2.65 -0.71 -1.14
CA ALA A 74 -1.22 -0.45 -0.93
C ALA A 74 -1.04 0.89 -0.23
N ILE A 75 -0.07 0.96 0.68
CA ILE A 75 0.24 2.16 1.45
C ILE A 75 1.73 2.40 1.38
N SER A 76 2.12 3.64 1.05
CA SER A 76 3.51 4.08 1.11
C SER A 76 3.69 5.07 2.25
N SER A 77 4.64 4.79 3.12
CA SER A 77 4.98 5.64 4.27
C SER A 77 6.42 6.14 4.21
N ASN A 78 7.02 6.12 3.03
CA ASN A 78 8.41 6.48 2.86
C ASN A 78 8.65 7.99 2.95
N ASP A 79 9.88 8.34 3.28
CA ASP A 79 10.36 9.71 3.36
C ASP A 79 10.59 10.27 1.96
N ILE A 80 9.69 11.13 1.50
CA ILE A 80 9.75 11.71 0.16
C ILE A 80 10.77 12.86 0.05
N ASP A 81 11.23 13.40 1.17
CA ASP A 81 12.27 14.43 1.15
C ASP A 81 13.61 13.83 0.71
N ASN A 82 13.92 12.63 1.20
CA ASN A 82 15.13 11.90 0.82
C ASN A 82 14.92 10.99 -0.42
N TYR A 83 13.68 10.57 -0.68
CA TYR A 83 13.33 9.69 -1.79
C TYR A 83 12.17 10.27 -2.59
N PRO A 84 12.42 11.32 -3.39
CA PRO A 84 11.33 12.00 -4.15
C PRO A 84 10.57 11.08 -5.09
N GLN A 85 11.18 9.98 -5.53
CA GLN A 85 10.53 9.00 -6.40
C GLN A 85 9.41 8.23 -5.71
N ASP A 86 9.26 8.38 -4.40
CA ASP A 86 8.16 7.79 -3.62
C ASP A 86 7.02 8.77 -3.35
N GLY A 87 7.04 9.94 -3.98
CA GLY A 87 6.02 10.96 -3.80
C GLY A 87 4.66 10.60 -4.42
N PRO A 88 3.59 11.32 -4.04
CA PRO A 88 2.23 11.02 -4.51
C PRO A 88 2.06 11.02 -6.02
N LYS A 89 2.72 11.95 -6.73
CA LYS A 89 2.66 12.00 -8.19
C LYS A 89 3.31 10.76 -8.81
N GLU A 90 4.46 10.38 -8.31
CA GLU A 90 5.20 9.21 -8.77
C GLU A 90 4.46 7.92 -8.46
N MET A 91 3.76 7.85 -7.33
CA MET A 91 2.86 6.75 -6.98
C MET A 91 1.72 6.61 -7.98
N HIS A 92 1.08 7.73 -8.31
CA HIS A 92 0.00 7.77 -9.30
C HIS A 92 0.50 7.28 -10.67
N ASP A 93 1.63 7.83 -11.14
CA ASP A 93 2.20 7.49 -12.44
C ASP A 93 2.57 6.01 -12.53
N LEU A 94 3.11 5.44 -11.46
CA LEU A 94 3.46 4.02 -11.41
C LEU A 94 2.21 3.14 -11.55
N TRP A 95 1.13 3.46 -10.84
CA TRP A 95 -0.12 2.69 -10.91
C TRP A 95 -0.75 2.76 -12.30
N GLU A 96 -0.71 3.92 -12.96
CA GLU A 96 -1.13 4.04 -14.35
C GLU A 96 -0.29 3.15 -15.26
N LYS A 97 1.03 3.19 -15.11
CA LYS A 97 1.96 2.40 -15.92
C LYS A 97 1.71 0.89 -15.75
N LEU A 98 1.42 0.45 -14.52
CA LEU A 98 1.18 -0.97 -14.22
C LEU A 98 -0.26 -1.40 -14.50
N GLY A 99 -1.17 -0.47 -14.81
CA GLY A 99 -2.58 -0.79 -15.05
C GLY A 99 -3.33 -1.18 -13.79
N LEU A 100 -2.89 -0.68 -12.63
CA LEU A 100 -3.52 -0.96 -11.34
C LEU A 100 -4.54 0.12 -10.99
N SER A 101 -5.66 -0.29 -10.42
CA SER A 101 -6.76 0.62 -10.05
C SER A 101 -7.12 0.59 -8.56
N PHE A 102 -6.57 -0.35 -7.80
CA PHE A 102 -6.84 -0.38 -6.36
C PHE A 102 -6.11 0.78 -5.66
N PRO A 103 -6.55 1.19 -4.45
CA PRO A 103 -5.98 2.34 -3.77
C PRO A 103 -4.48 2.20 -3.49
N TYR A 104 -3.74 3.25 -3.78
CA TYR A 104 -2.33 3.41 -3.40
C TYR A 104 -2.25 4.67 -2.54
N LEU A 105 -2.18 4.48 -1.23
CA LEU A 105 -2.37 5.54 -0.25
C LEU A 105 -1.04 6.09 0.25
N PHE A 106 -1.01 7.38 0.54
CA PHE A 106 0.16 8.06 1.07
C PHE A 106 0.00 8.33 2.56
N ASP A 107 0.83 7.68 3.38
CA ASP A 107 0.88 7.81 4.83
C ASP A 107 2.07 8.70 5.21
N GLU A 108 1.90 10.02 5.05
CA GLU A 108 2.96 11.01 5.20
C GLU A 108 3.62 10.99 6.58
N THR A 109 2.82 10.80 7.62
CA THR A 109 3.30 10.85 9.01
C THR A 109 3.81 9.51 9.53
N GLN A 110 3.67 8.45 8.74
CA GLN A 110 3.99 7.07 9.14
C GLN A 110 3.12 6.54 10.29
N THR A 111 2.04 7.22 10.61
CA THR A 111 1.15 6.83 11.71
C THR A 111 0.52 5.47 11.46
N ILE A 112 0.06 5.22 10.24
CA ILE A 112 -0.60 3.96 9.89
C ILE A 112 0.43 2.82 9.80
N ALA A 113 1.60 3.08 9.24
CA ALA A 113 2.67 2.08 9.22
C ALA A 113 3.03 1.62 10.63
N LYS A 114 3.15 2.56 11.57
CA LYS A 114 3.43 2.24 12.97
C LYS A 114 2.30 1.44 13.62
N ALA A 115 1.04 1.81 13.35
CA ALA A 115 -0.12 1.10 13.88
C ALA A 115 -0.17 -0.36 13.42
N TYR A 116 0.21 -0.62 12.16
CA TYR A 116 0.27 -1.96 11.60
C TYR A 116 1.60 -2.67 11.86
N LYS A 117 2.53 -2.06 12.58
CA LYS A 117 3.87 -2.60 12.87
C LYS A 117 4.64 -2.93 11.59
N ALA A 118 4.45 -2.11 10.55
CA ALA A 118 5.19 -2.24 9.30
C ALA A 118 6.61 -1.70 9.52
N GLU A 119 7.60 -2.56 9.33
CA GLU A 119 9.01 -2.27 9.65
C GLU A 119 9.81 -1.90 8.40
N CYS A 120 9.41 -2.42 7.25
CA CYS A 120 10.11 -2.19 5.98
C CYS A 120 9.16 -2.47 4.81
N THR A 121 9.60 -2.06 3.63
CA THR A 121 8.89 -2.34 2.37
C THR A 121 9.46 -3.55 1.65
#